data_4b9d7f6ba7156829b6883c67a11484bc
#
_entry.id   4b9d7f6ba7156829b6883c67a11484bc
#
_cell.length_a   1.000
_cell.length_b   1.000
_cell.length_c   1.000
_cell.angle_alpha   90.00
_cell.angle_beta   90.00
_cell.angle_gamma   90.00
#
_symmetry.space_group_name_H-M   'P 1'
#
loop_
_entity.id
_entity.type
_entity.pdbx_description
1 polymer ?
#
loop_
_entity_poly.entity_id
_entity_poly.type
_entity_poly.pdbx_seq_one_letter_code
_entity_poly.pdbx_strand_id
1 'polypeptide(L)'
;KQAAAENNVHMIICNTEEIDGPEVEREFIREQKDNDIDGFIIYPAPGHETENMLKKECGNKPYLLIADGLAVKEGKTASPTIQPDYREIGRWLGERLRTKKQKVGIIADWKMSEAVQAEICGLNEALEGSESKISWCIYRRKEQDIVERMKKETKADALVVLDAGILEEFGEQAENGTYEGAELYGVGYSLKTIALLDNGNIQGLAVPDGYEIGYKSVEEITKRIEHRSYKMQGYITEYQVLGKENFSMDEDLERFLYSYE
;
A
#
# COMPACT_ATOMS: atom_id res chain seq x y z
N LYS A 1 -13.36 -6.65 -11.41
CA LYS A 1 -14.36 -7.46 -12.15
C LYS A 1 -15.58 -6.61 -12.54
N GLN A 2 -16.25 -5.91 -11.59
CA GLN A 2 -17.45 -5.09 -11.90
C GLN A 2 -17.17 -4.03 -12.98
N ALA A 3 -16.15 -3.19 -12.79
CA ALA A 3 -15.79 -2.17 -13.75
C ALA A 3 -15.47 -2.74 -15.14
N ALA A 4 -14.84 -3.93 -15.21
CA ALA A 4 -14.56 -4.60 -16.47
C ALA A 4 -15.86 -5.03 -17.20
N ALA A 5 -16.83 -5.55 -16.45
CA ALA A 5 -18.14 -5.92 -17.01
C ALA A 5 -18.92 -4.67 -17.50
N GLU A 6 -18.92 -3.60 -16.72
CA GLU A 6 -19.62 -2.34 -17.08
C GLU A 6 -19.00 -1.65 -18.30
N ASN A 7 -17.69 -1.77 -18.47
CA ASN A 7 -16.96 -1.19 -19.60
C ASN A 7 -16.75 -2.20 -20.77
N ASN A 8 -17.33 -3.39 -20.68
CA ASN A 8 -17.21 -4.44 -21.70
C ASN A 8 -15.76 -4.78 -22.08
N VAL A 9 -14.87 -4.85 -21.10
CA VAL A 9 -13.47 -5.23 -21.27
C VAL A 9 -13.19 -6.61 -20.70
N HIS A 10 -12.35 -7.36 -21.37
CA HIS A 10 -11.82 -8.62 -20.85
C HIS A 10 -10.60 -8.34 -19.99
N MET A 11 -10.65 -8.68 -18.71
CA MET A 11 -9.57 -8.47 -17.77
C MET A 11 -8.87 -9.78 -17.43
N ILE A 12 -7.56 -9.82 -17.65
CA ILE A 12 -6.69 -10.91 -17.25
C ILE A 12 -5.97 -10.47 -15.98
N ILE A 13 -6.17 -11.20 -14.89
CA ILE A 13 -5.50 -10.94 -13.62
C ILE A 13 -4.34 -11.91 -13.49
N CYS A 14 -3.15 -11.36 -13.31
CA CYS A 14 -1.94 -12.13 -13.10
C CYS A 14 -1.47 -11.90 -11.66
N ASN A 15 -1.34 -12.97 -10.91
CA ASN A 15 -0.67 -12.91 -9.60
C ASN A 15 0.84 -12.84 -9.84
N THR A 16 1.46 -11.86 -9.24
CA THR A 16 2.88 -11.55 -9.44
C THR A 16 3.66 -11.60 -8.12
N GLU A 17 3.25 -12.46 -7.19
CA GLU A 17 3.90 -12.63 -5.89
C GLU A 17 5.40 -12.93 -6.00
N GLU A 18 5.83 -13.50 -7.12
CA GLU A 18 7.24 -13.80 -7.40
C GLU A 18 8.00 -12.63 -8.06
N ILE A 19 7.30 -11.53 -8.41
CA ILE A 19 7.95 -10.36 -9.00
C ILE A 19 8.60 -9.53 -7.89
N ASP A 20 9.87 -9.72 -7.71
CA ASP A 20 10.65 -9.09 -6.65
C ASP A 20 11.58 -7.96 -7.14
N GLY A 21 11.45 -7.57 -8.39
CA GLY A 21 12.26 -6.50 -8.97
C GLY A 21 11.97 -6.21 -10.45
N PRO A 22 12.54 -5.11 -10.97
CA PRO A 22 12.26 -4.63 -12.33
C PRO A 22 12.66 -5.62 -13.45
N GLU A 23 13.62 -6.49 -13.20
CA GLU A 23 14.05 -7.48 -14.21
C GLU A 23 12.99 -8.55 -14.45
N VAL A 24 12.44 -9.11 -13.36
CA VAL A 24 11.37 -10.13 -13.43
C VAL A 24 10.10 -9.52 -14.02
N GLU A 25 9.76 -8.31 -13.58
CA GLU A 25 8.61 -7.56 -14.13
C GLU A 25 8.78 -7.27 -15.63
N ARG A 26 10.00 -6.94 -16.07
CA ARG A 26 10.32 -6.73 -17.49
C ARG A 26 10.03 -7.97 -18.33
N GLU A 27 10.50 -9.12 -17.90
CA GLU A 27 10.28 -10.39 -18.61
C GLU A 27 8.80 -10.69 -18.68
N PHE A 28 8.09 -10.56 -17.58
CA PHE A 28 6.66 -10.78 -17.53
C PHE A 28 5.88 -9.86 -18.50
N ILE A 29 6.15 -8.56 -18.52
CA ILE A 29 5.49 -7.62 -19.43
C ILE A 29 5.77 -7.98 -20.89
N ARG A 30 6.98 -8.40 -21.22
CA ARG A 30 7.34 -8.85 -22.58
C ARG A 30 6.52 -10.05 -23.02
N GLU A 31 6.39 -11.06 -22.15
CA GLU A 31 5.58 -12.24 -22.42
C GLU A 31 4.12 -11.86 -22.63
N GLN A 32 3.56 -11.01 -21.76
CA GLN A 32 2.15 -10.60 -21.89
C GLN A 32 1.90 -9.68 -23.09
N LYS A 33 2.87 -8.89 -23.50
CA LYS A 33 2.74 -7.96 -24.63
C LYS A 33 2.44 -8.67 -25.95
N ASP A 34 2.89 -9.89 -26.10
CA ASP A 34 2.67 -10.72 -27.30
C ASP A 34 1.28 -11.41 -27.29
N ASN A 35 0.53 -11.34 -26.17
CA ASN A 35 -0.75 -12.00 -25.97
C ASN A 35 -1.98 -11.13 -26.27
N ASP A 36 -1.93 -10.27 -27.28
CA ASP A 36 -3.08 -9.44 -27.73
C ASP A 36 -3.68 -8.55 -26.60
N ILE A 37 -2.81 -8.02 -25.77
CA ILE A 37 -3.17 -7.11 -24.66
C ILE A 37 -3.26 -5.68 -25.16
N ASP A 38 -4.36 -4.97 -24.88
CA ASP A 38 -4.57 -3.56 -25.27
C ASP A 38 -3.96 -2.55 -24.31
N GLY A 39 -3.77 -2.92 -23.04
CA GLY A 39 -3.20 -2.06 -22.02
C GLY A 39 -2.90 -2.79 -20.72
N PHE A 40 -2.20 -2.12 -19.79
CA PHE A 40 -1.77 -2.70 -18.55
C PHE A 40 -2.19 -1.85 -17.34
N ILE A 41 -2.68 -2.52 -16.30
CA ILE A 41 -2.80 -1.97 -14.96
C ILE A 41 -1.76 -2.69 -14.11
N ILE A 42 -0.81 -1.94 -13.55
CA ILE A 42 0.40 -2.52 -12.95
C ILE A 42 0.53 -2.07 -11.50
N TYR A 43 0.71 -3.03 -10.59
CA TYR A 43 1.31 -2.79 -9.29
C TYR A 43 2.83 -2.86 -9.48
N PRO A 44 3.57 -1.75 -9.42
CA PRO A 44 4.95 -1.72 -9.91
C PRO A 44 5.91 -2.44 -8.97
N ALA A 45 6.81 -3.24 -9.54
CA ALA A 45 7.89 -3.83 -8.78
C ALA A 45 8.81 -2.76 -8.16
N PRO A 46 9.30 -2.95 -6.92
CA PRO A 46 10.15 -1.99 -6.27
C PRO A 46 11.49 -1.84 -7.01
N GLY A 47 11.89 -0.61 -7.35
CA GLY A 47 13.16 -0.33 -8.00
C GLY A 47 13.27 1.07 -8.60
N HIS A 48 14.46 1.64 -8.58
CA HIS A 48 14.71 2.98 -9.13
C HIS A 48 14.53 3.09 -10.64
N GLU A 49 14.67 1.96 -11.35
CA GLU A 49 14.59 1.90 -12.81
C GLU A 49 13.21 1.44 -13.31
N THR A 50 12.32 1.06 -12.39
CA THR A 50 11.03 0.46 -12.74
C THR A 50 10.23 1.35 -13.69
N GLU A 51 10.10 2.64 -13.41
CA GLU A 51 9.34 3.55 -14.28
C GLU A 51 9.92 3.63 -15.70
N ASN A 52 11.23 3.73 -15.83
CA ASN A 52 11.90 3.76 -17.14
C ASN A 52 11.74 2.43 -17.87
N MET A 53 11.81 1.34 -17.14
CA MET A 53 11.59 0.00 -17.65
C MET A 53 10.17 -0.16 -18.17
N LEU A 54 9.14 0.19 -17.38
CA LEU A 54 7.74 0.12 -17.77
C LEU A 54 7.46 0.93 -19.03
N LYS A 55 7.94 2.18 -19.07
CA LYS A 55 7.79 3.05 -20.22
C LYS A 55 8.39 2.46 -21.51
N LYS A 56 9.52 1.77 -21.39
CA LYS A 56 10.17 1.11 -22.51
C LYS A 56 9.43 -0.16 -22.92
N GLU A 57 9.09 -1.03 -21.99
CA GLU A 57 8.56 -2.35 -22.28
C GLU A 57 7.08 -2.32 -22.69
N CYS A 58 6.25 -1.47 -22.08
CA CYS A 58 4.86 -1.27 -22.53
C CYS A 58 4.80 -0.63 -23.91
N GLY A 59 5.81 0.18 -24.28
CA GLY A 59 5.91 0.78 -25.62
C GLY A 59 4.74 1.71 -25.92
N ASN A 60 3.96 1.39 -26.94
CA ASN A 60 2.79 2.19 -27.35
C ASN A 60 1.48 1.77 -26.66
N LYS A 61 1.49 0.68 -25.91
CA LYS A 61 0.33 0.23 -25.13
C LYS A 61 0.18 1.13 -23.90
N PRO A 62 -1.03 1.62 -23.60
CA PRO A 62 -1.25 2.41 -22.40
C PRO A 62 -1.00 1.56 -21.16
N TYR A 63 -0.44 2.18 -20.15
CA TYR A 63 -0.32 1.58 -18.83
C TYR A 63 -0.64 2.60 -17.73
N LEU A 64 -1.13 2.10 -16.62
CA LEU A 64 -1.51 2.83 -15.43
C LEU A 64 -0.97 2.09 -14.22
N LEU A 65 -0.51 2.84 -13.23
CA LEU A 65 0.01 2.28 -11.98
C LEU A 65 -1.06 2.29 -10.89
N ILE A 66 -1.07 1.27 -10.06
CA ILE A 66 -1.92 1.19 -8.87
C ILE A 66 -1.06 1.06 -7.62
N ALA A 67 -1.53 1.63 -6.51
CA ALA A 67 -0.80 1.65 -5.24
C ALA A 67 0.64 2.16 -5.45
N ASP A 68 1.55 2.06 -4.57
CA ASP A 68 2.97 2.40 -4.65
C ASP A 68 3.45 3.12 -5.93
N GLY A 69 2.74 4.16 -6.35
CA GLY A 69 3.14 4.93 -7.53
C GLY A 69 4.58 5.40 -7.43
N LEU A 70 5.31 5.27 -8.52
CA LEU A 70 6.68 5.72 -8.59
C LEU A 70 6.74 7.25 -8.61
N ALA A 71 7.67 7.83 -7.84
CA ALA A 71 7.76 9.26 -7.61
C ALA A 71 7.79 10.12 -8.86
N VAL A 72 7.12 11.24 -8.75
CA VAL A 72 7.32 12.39 -9.63
C VAL A 72 8.68 13.00 -9.30
N LYS A 73 9.68 12.76 -10.12
CA LYS A 73 10.86 13.63 -10.13
C LYS A 73 10.43 14.97 -10.70
N GLU A 74 10.71 16.06 -10.00
CA GLU A 74 10.41 17.42 -10.45
C GLU A 74 10.72 17.61 -11.95
N GLY A 75 9.69 18.04 -12.72
CA GLY A 75 9.82 18.31 -14.15
C GLY A 75 9.61 17.13 -15.11
N LYS A 76 9.27 15.93 -14.64
CA LYS A 76 8.84 14.82 -15.49
C LYS A 76 7.34 14.54 -15.32
N THR A 77 6.66 14.28 -16.44
CA THR A 77 5.31 13.73 -16.41
C THR A 77 5.36 12.35 -15.77
N ALA A 78 4.82 12.24 -14.57
CA ALA A 78 4.64 10.96 -13.90
C ALA A 78 3.71 10.05 -14.72
N SER A 79 3.90 8.76 -14.60
CA SER A 79 2.92 7.79 -15.06
C SER A 79 1.61 8.00 -14.27
N PRO A 80 0.44 7.89 -14.91
CA PRO A 80 -0.82 8.03 -14.19
C PRO A 80 -0.92 6.93 -13.13
N THR A 81 -1.20 7.34 -11.90
CA THR A 81 -1.23 6.44 -10.74
C THR A 81 -2.52 6.61 -9.96
N ILE A 82 -3.13 5.52 -9.56
CA ILE A 82 -4.31 5.49 -8.69
C ILE A 82 -3.90 4.87 -7.36
N GLN A 83 -3.98 5.66 -6.29
CA GLN A 83 -3.45 5.31 -4.97
C GLN A 83 -4.18 6.09 -3.86
N PRO A 84 -4.16 5.60 -2.61
CA PRO A 84 -4.63 6.40 -1.48
C PRO A 84 -3.67 7.56 -1.16
N ASP A 85 -4.10 8.48 -0.30
CA ASP A 85 -3.19 9.49 0.27
C ASP A 85 -2.33 8.87 1.38
N TYR A 86 -1.22 8.28 1.00
CA TYR A 86 -0.28 7.65 1.93
C TYR A 86 0.25 8.62 3.00
N ARG A 87 0.41 9.90 2.66
CA ARG A 87 0.87 10.90 3.63
C ARG A 87 -0.18 11.16 4.70
N GLU A 88 -1.45 11.22 4.32
CA GLU A 88 -2.56 11.36 5.28
C GLU A 88 -2.73 10.09 6.12
N ILE A 89 -2.54 8.90 5.53
CA ILE A 89 -2.50 7.63 6.29
C ILE A 89 -1.41 7.71 7.37
N GLY A 90 -0.20 8.10 6.99
CA GLY A 90 0.90 8.28 7.94
C GLY A 90 0.61 9.31 9.02
N ARG A 91 -0.02 10.43 8.65
CA ARG A 91 -0.44 11.47 9.60
C ARG A 91 -1.44 10.93 10.61
N TRP A 92 -2.46 10.20 10.16
CA TRP A 92 -3.43 9.57 11.05
C TRP A 92 -2.78 8.61 12.05
N LEU A 93 -1.86 7.76 11.58
CA LEU A 93 -1.10 6.86 12.47
C LEU A 93 -0.31 7.65 13.52
N GLY A 94 0.34 8.76 13.12
CA GLY A 94 1.07 9.64 14.03
C GLY A 94 0.18 10.33 15.06
N GLU A 95 -1.02 10.79 14.68
CA GLU A 95 -1.98 11.42 15.57
C GLU A 95 -2.42 10.49 16.73
N ARG A 96 -2.52 9.18 16.46
CA ARG A 96 -2.80 8.16 17.48
C ARG A 96 -1.69 8.03 18.52
N LEU A 97 -0.46 8.30 18.12
CA LEU A 97 0.73 8.12 18.94
C LEU A 97 1.17 9.40 19.65
N ARG A 98 0.75 10.60 19.17
CA ARG A 98 1.25 11.88 19.68
C ARG A 98 0.83 12.21 21.11
N THR A 99 -0.29 11.67 21.57
CA THR A 99 -0.83 11.95 22.93
C THR A 99 -0.12 11.21 24.04
N LYS A 100 0.73 10.26 23.69
CA LYS A 100 1.51 9.43 24.59
C LYS A 100 2.99 9.74 24.40
N LYS A 101 3.80 9.57 25.44
CA LYS A 101 5.26 9.67 25.34
C LYS A 101 5.81 8.32 24.91
N GLN A 102 5.89 8.07 23.60
CA GLN A 102 6.22 6.77 23.05
C GLN A 102 7.47 6.78 22.18
N LYS A 103 8.27 5.73 22.31
CA LYS A 103 9.29 5.37 21.33
C LYS A 103 8.62 4.53 20.24
N VAL A 104 8.61 5.04 19.03
CA VAL A 104 7.94 4.40 17.90
C VAL A 104 8.95 3.66 17.04
N GLY A 105 8.72 2.38 16.82
CA GLY A 105 9.42 1.59 15.82
C GLY A 105 8.59 1.50 14.54
N ILE A 106 9.21 1.70 13.38
CA ILE A 106 8.56 1.53 12.08
C ILE A 106 9.07 0.27 11.41
N ILE A 107 8.15 -0.51 10.86
CA ILE A 107 8.44 -1.68 10.04
C ILE A 107 7.75 -1.50 8.71
N ALA A 108 8.50 -1.64 7.62
CA ALA A 108 8.00 -1.49 6.27
C ALA A 108 8.61 -2.54 5.35
N ASP A 109 7.98 -2.79 4.22
CA ASP A 109 8.49 -3.75 3.26
C ASP A 109 9.77 -3.21 2.61
N TRP A 110 9.66 -2.21 1.78
CA TRP A 110 10.81 -1.74 1.02
C TRP A 110 11.10 -0.25 1.21
N LYS A 111 12.35 0.05 1.57
CA LYS A 111 12.76 1.41 1.97
C LYS A 111 12.58 2.50 0.90
N MET A 112 12.55 2.12 -0.37
CA MET A 112 12.49 3.07 -1.48
C MET A 112 11.08 3.18 -2.08
N SER A 113 10.08 2.52 -1.48
CA SER A 113 8.69 2.74 -1.84
C SER A 113 8.31 4.19 -1.55
N GLU A 114 7.72 4.86 -2.52
CA GLU A 114 7.20 6.22 -2.37
C GLU A 114 6.03 6.28 -1.39
N ALA A 115 5.20 5.24 -1.37
CA ALA A 115 4.14 5.10 -0.39
C ALA A 115 4.70 5.09 1.02
N VAL A 116 5.66 4.21 1.30
CA VAL A 116 6.33 4.11 2.61
C VAL A 116 6.98 5.44 3.00
N GLN A 117 7.65 6.12 2.06
CA GLN A 117 8.26 7.42 2.36
C GLN A 117 7.21 8.50 2.65
N ALA A 118 6.09 8.51 1.93
CA ALA A 118 4.98 9.43 2.18
C ALA A 118 4.33 9.17 3.55
N GLU A 119 4.11 7.92 3.91
CA GLU A 119 3.57 7.51 5.21
C GLU A 119 4.50 7.92 6.36
N ILE A 120 5.80 7.64 6.24
CA ILE A 120 6.80 8.06 7.24
C ILE A 120 6.84 9.60 7.35
N CYS A 121 6.73 10.33 6.23
CA CYS A 121 6.69 11.78 6.24
C CYS A 121 5.47 12.31 7.01
N GLY A 122 4.27 11.79 6.70
CA GLY A 122 3.04 12.17 7.39
C GLY A 122 3.07 11.83 8.88
N LEU A 123 3.62 10.68 9.22
CA LEU A 123 3.79 10.26 10.62
C LEU A 123 4.75 11.19 11.38
N ASN A 124 5.88 11.57 10.78
CA ASN A 124 6.80 12.54 11.37
C ASN A 124 6.14 13.90 11.60
N GLU A 125 5.39 14.41 10.63
CA GLU A 125 4.66 15.68 10.75
C GLU A 125 3.66 15.66 11.91
N ALA A 126 2.90 14.56 12.05
CA ALA A 126 1.96 14.42 13.15
C ALA A 126 2.65 14.35 14.52
N LEU A 127 3.85 13.81 14.57
CA LEU A 127 4.64 13.73 15.82
C LEU A 127 5.40 15.02 16.16
N GLU A 128 5.46 15.99 15.24
CA GLU A 128 6.12 17.28 15.55
C GLU A 128 5.51 17.96 16.78
N GLY A 129 6.38 18.42 17.67
CA GLY A 129 5.99 19.07 18.93
C GLY A 129 5.41 18.12 20.00
N SER A 130 5.34 16.81 19.74
CA SER A 130 4.95 15.81 20.73
C SER A 130 6.18 15.25 21.48
N GLU A 131 5.92 14.52 22.58
CA GLU A 131 6.98 13.78 23.28
C GLU A 131 7.27 12.40 22.65
N SER A 132 6.41 11.92 21.75
CA SER A 132 6.61 10.68 21.00
C SER A 132 7.61 10.89 19.86
N LYS A 133 8.45 9.89 19.62
CA LYS A 133 9.51 9.98 18.59
C LYS A 133 9.71 8.66 17.88
N ILE A 134 9.93 8.73 16.57
CA ILE A 134 10.44 7.60 15.82
C ILE A 134 11.86 7.30 16.29
N SER A 135 12.06 6.10 16.82
CA SER A 135 13.34 5.64 17.37
C SER A 135 14.15 4.89 16.35
N TRP A 136 13.49 4.14 15.48
CA TRP A 136 14.12 3.35 14.42
C TRP A 136 13.12 3.01 13.32
N CYS A 137 13.66 2.63 12.14
CA CYS A 137 12.89 2.12 11.02
C CYS A 137 13.59 0.89 10.44
N ILE A 138 12.88 -0.22 10.37
CA ILE A 138 13.35 -1.49 9.80
C ILE A 138 12.60 -1.76 8.51
N TYR A 139 13.35 -2.06 7.44
CA TYR A 139 12.79 -2.47 6.16
C TYR A 139 13.03 -3.95 5.93
N ARG A 140 12.04 -4.67 5.38
CA ARG A 140 12.18 -6.08 5.03
C ARG A 140 13.39 -6.26 4.10
N ARG A 141 14.10 -7.34 4.30
CA ARG A 141 15.17 -7.80 3.41
C ARG A 141 15.04 -9.31 3.27
N LYS A 142 15.18 -9.82 2.04
CA LYS A 142 15.00 -11.25 1.72
C LYS A 142 15.72 -12.24 2.64
N GLU A 143 16.86 -11.84 3.20
CA GLU A 143 17.75 -12.75 3.94
C GLU A 143 17.83 -12.44 5.44
N GLN A 144 17.01 -11.51 5.95
CA GLN A 144 17.12 -11.08 7.34
C GLN A 144 15.76 -11.10 8.04
N ASP A 145 15.70 -11.85 9.12
CA ASP A 145 14.55 -11.87 10.02
C ASP A 145 14.33 -10.48 10.65
N ILE A 146 13.13 -9.94 10.50
CA ILE A 146 12.72 -8.64 11.05
C ILE A 146 12.80 -8.68 12.58
N VAL A 147 12.35 -9.77 13.20
CA VAL A 147 12.34 -9.95 14.67
C VAL A 147 13.75 -9.92 15.23
N GLU A 148 14.71 -10.59 14.59
CA GLU A 148 16.11 -10.54 15.02
C GLU A 148 16.73 -9.14 14.91
N ARG A 149 16.27 -8.36 13.94
CA ARG A 149 16.71 -6.96 13.79
C ARG A 149 16.09 -6.09 14.86
N MET A 150 14.80 -6.25 15.15
CA MET A 150 14.11 -5.53 16.22
C MET A 150 14.80 -5.74 17.58
N LYS A 151 15.25 -6.96 17.88
CA LYS A 151 15.97 -7.26 19.14
C LYS A 151 17.28 -6.49 19.31
N LYS A 152 17.85 -5.96 18.23
CA LYS A 152 19.07 -5.13 18.26
C LYS A 152 18.77 -3.64 18.47
N GLU A 153 17.52 -3.24 18.30
CA GLU A 153 17.08 -1.87 18.45
C GLU A 153 16.64 -1.54 19.90
N THR A 154 16.48 -0.28 20.17
CA THR A 154 15.91 0.13 21.46
C THR A 154 14.45 -0.34 21.53
N LYS A 155 14.03 -0.81 22.72
CA LYS A 155 12.64 -1.24 22.91
C LYS A 155 11.68 -0.11 22.53
N ALA A 156 10.75 -0.41 21.63
CA ALA A 156 9.67 0.47 21.25
C ALA A 156 8.48 0.32 22.21
N ASP A 157 7.72 1.39 22.38
CA ASP A 157 6.45 1.40 23.11
C ASP A 157 5.27 1.20 22.12
N ALA A 158 5.49 1.55 20.84
CA ALA A 158 4.55 1.32 19.75
C ALA A 158 5.27 0.89 18.47
N LEU A 159 4.66 -0.01 17.71
CA LEU A 159 5.07 -0.44 16.39
C LEU A 159 4.08 0.05 15.36
N VAL A 160 4.57 0.67 14.30
CA VAL A 160 3.81 1.05 13.11
C VAL A 160 4.29 0.20 11.95
N VAL A 161 3.42 -0.69 11.46
CA VAL A 161 3.74 -1.63 10.39
C VAL A 161 3.06 -1.15 9.10
N LEU A 162 3.88 -0.74 8.14
CA LEU A 162 3.45 -0.17 6.86
C LEU A 162 3.40 -1.20 5.72
N ASP A 163 3.28 -2.47 6.09
CA ASP A 163 3.12 -3.59 5.17
C ASP A 163 2.08 -4.56 5.73
N ALA A 164 1.06 -4.87 4.93
CA ALA A 164 -0.08 -5.67 5.36
C ALA A 164 0.32 -7.10 5.75
N GLY A 165 1.21 -7.74 5.00
CA GLY A 165 1.66 -9.11 5.27
C GLY A 165 2.45 -9.19 6.58
N ILE A 166 3.36 -8.24 6.82
CA ILE A 166 4.10 -8.17 8.09
C ILE A 166 3.15 -7.87 9.25
N LEU A 167 2.16 -6.98 9.03
CA LEU A 167 1.16 -6.66 10.04
C LEU A 167 0.35 -7.89 10.44
N GLU A 168 -0.02 -8.74 9.48
CA GLU A 168 -0.70 -10.01 9.75
C GLU A 168 0.15 -10.95 10.60
N GLU A 169 1.42 -11.14 10.22
CA GLU A 169 2.36 -12.00 10.96
C GLU A 169 2.52 -11.55 12.42
N PHE A 170 2.61 -10.24 12.64
CA PHE A 170 2.78 -9.68 14.00
C PHE A 170 1.47 -9.69 14.77
N GLY A 171 0.35 -9.37 14.11
CA GLY A 171 -0.97 -9.38 14.71
C GLY A 171 -1.39 -10.77 15.20
N GLU A 172 -1.04 -11.84 14.48
CA GLU A 172 -1.29 -13.22 14.93
C GLU A 172 -0.55 -13.58 16.23
N GLN A 173 0.59 -12.97 16.47
CA GLN A 173 1.42 -13.18 17.66
C GLN A 173 1.16 -12.14 18.75
N ALA A 174 0.36 -11.11 18.45
CA ALA A 174 0.07 -10.04 19.39
C ALA A 174 -0.98 -10.49 20.42
N GLU A 175 -0.83 -10.04 21.66
CA GLU A 175 -1.76 -10.25 22.75
C GLU A 175 -2.27 -8.92 23.28
N ASN A 176 -3.58 -8.77 23.46
CA ASN A 176 -4.20 -7.53 23.95
C ASN A 176 -3.75 -6.25 23.22
N GLY A 177 -3.57 -6.32 21.92
CA GLY A 177 -3.17 -5.22 21.06
C GLY A 177 -1.69 -4.83 21.18
N THR A 178 -0.88 -5.72 21.72
CA THR A 178 0.57 -5.50 21.86
C THR A 178 1.37 -6.68 21.32
N TYR A 179 2.44 -6.38 20.62
CA TYR A 179 3.47 -7.33 20.23
C TYR A 179 4.73 -7.10 21.05
N GLU A 180 5.14 -8.10 21.84
CA GLU A 180 6.25 -8.00 22.81
C GLU A 180 6.15 -6.77 23.75
N GLY A 181 4.90 -6.34 24.06
CA GLY A 181 4.59 -5.21 24.91
C GLY A 181 4.63 -3.84 24.23
N ALA A 182 4.75 -3.77 22.91
CA ALA A 182 4.58 -2.57 22.11
C ALA A 182 3.17 -2.56 21.46
N GLU A 183 2.47 -1.42 21.54
CA GLU A 183 1.16 -1.26 20.88
C GLU A 183 1.33 -1.42 19.37
N LEU A 184 0.41 -2.15 18.71
CA LEU A 184 0.51 -2.47 17.29
C LEU A 184 -0.48 -1.66 16.45
N TYR A 185 0.03 -0.93 15.48
CA TYR A 185 -0.70 -0.13 14.51
C TYR A 185 -0.19 -0.45 13.10
N GLY A 186 -1.01 -0.23 12.07
CA GLY A 186 -0.49 -0.42 10.72
C GLY A 186 -1.47 -0.12 9.60
N VAL A 187 -1.06 -0.53 8.41
CA VAL A 187 -1.83 -0.48 7.18
C VAL A 187 -2.18 -1.90 6.76
N GLY A 188 -3.42 -2.15 6.41
CA GLY A 188 -3.86 -3.46 5.97
C GLY A 188 -5.16 -3.38 5.18
N TYR A 189 -5.42 -4.40 4.37
CA TYR A 189 -6.56 -4.43 3.46
C TYR A 189 -7.18 -5.83 3.34
N SER A 190 -6.81 -6.76 4.20
CA SER A 190 -7.35 -8.12 4.19
C SER A 190 -8.40 -8.34 5.27
N LEU A 191 -9.29 -9.30 5.06
CA LEU A 191 -10.22 -9.77 6.09
C LEU A 191 -9.47 -10.22 7.36
N LYS A 192 -8.24 -10.71 7.20
CA LYS A 192 -7.41 -11.15 8.31
C LYS A 192 -6.95 -9.96 9.17
N THR A 193 -6.47 -8.86 8.56
CA THR A 193 -6.10 -7.66 9.32
C THR A 193 -7.28 -7.04 10.04
N ILE A 194 -8.48 -7.07 9.43
CA ILE A 194 -9.72 -6.62 10.08
C ILE A 194 -10.08 -7.53 11.26
N ALA A 195 -10.01 -8.85 11.11
CA ALA A 195 -10.27 -9.78 12.21
C ALA A 195 -9.27 -9.59 13.37
N LEU A 196 -8.02 -9.29 13.07
CA LEU A 196 -7.01 -8.99 14.08
C LEU A 196 -7.32 -7.69 14.85
N LEU A 197 -7.89 -6.68 14.19
CA LEU A 197 -8.38 -5.48 14.84
C LEU A 197 -9.59 -5.78 15.74
N ASP A 198 -10.59 -6.51 15.21
CA ASP A 198 -11.81 -6.89 15.95
C ASP A 198 -11.46 -7.70 17.21
N ASN A 199 -10.56 -8.65 17.08
CA ASN A 199 -10.05 -9.45 18.20
C ASN A 199 -9.20 -8.62 19.19
N GLY A 200 -8.88 -7.38 18.86
CA GLY A 200 -8.06 -6.51 19.69
C GLY A 200 -6.56 -6.83 19.68
N ASN A 201 -6.08 -7.54 18.67
CA ASN A 201 -4.66 -7.81 18.45
C ASN A 201 -3.93 -6.60 17.87
N ILE A 202 -4.65 -5.73 17.19
CA ILE A 202 -4.17 -4.47 16.61
C ILE A 202 -4.95 -3.31 17.25
N GLN A 203 -4.28 -2.19 17.53
CA GLN A 203 -4.91 -1.02 18.16
C GLN A 203 -5.51 -0.04 17.15
N GLY A 204 -4.96 0.00 15.94
CA GLY A 204 -5.45 0.87 14.88
C GLY A 204 -4.96 0.42 13.51
N LEU A 205 -5.84 0.55 12.54
CA LEU A 205 -5.65 0.07 11.17
C LEU A 205 -6.09 1.14 10.18
N ALA A 206 -5.24 1.47 9.22
CA ALA A 206 -5.62 2.20 8.03
C ALA A 206 -5.88 1.20 6.90
N VAL A 207 -7.02 1.34 6.23
CA VAL A 207 -7.48 0.43 5.18
C VAL A 207 -7.71 1.23 3.89
N PRO A 208 -6.81 1.15 2.89
CA PRO A 208 -7.04 1.75 1.57
C PRO A 208 -8.27 1.18 0.86
N ASP A 209 -8.96 2.00 0.04
CA ASP A 209 -10.09 1.54 -0.75
C ASP A 209 -9.65 0.80 -2.02
N GLY A 210 -9.42 -0.50 -1.91
CA GLY A 210 -9.03 -1.35 -3.04
C GLY A 210 -10.10 -1.48 -4.11
N TYR A 211 -11.39 -1.37 -3.75
CA TYR A 211 -12.45 -1.36 -4.74
C TYR A 211 -12.37 -0.11 -5.61
N GLU A 212 -12.26 1.07 -5.00
CA GLU A 212 -12.13 2.32 -5.73
C GLU A 212 -10.86 2.35 -6.59
N ILE A 213 -9.73 1.89 -6.03
CA ILE A 213 -8.46 1.76 -6.78
C ILE A 213 -8.68 0.91 -8.03
N GLY A 214 -9.25 -0.28 -7.88
CA GLY A 214 -9.48 -1.21 -8.99
C GLY A 214 -10.50 -0.69 -9.99
N TYR A 215 -11.61 -0.11 -9.52
CA TYR A 215 -12.66 0.44 -10.37
C TYR A 215 -12.15 1.59 -11.24
N LYS A 216 -11.53 2.59 -10.62
CA LYS A 216 -10.95 3.74 -11.31
C LYS A 216 -9.85 3.35 -12.28
N SER A 217 -9.05 2.35 -11.94
CA SER A 217 -7.98 1.86 -12.82
C SER A 217 -8.54 1.28 -14.13
N VAL A 218 -9.59 0.47 -14.04
CA VAL A 218 -10.24 -0.09 -15.24
C VAL A 218 -10.93 1.01 -16.04
N GLU A 219 -11.63 1.93 -15.39
CA GLU A 219 -12.29 3.05 -16.06
C GLU A 219 -11.29 3.92 -16.85
N GLU A 220 -10.17 4.30 -16.24
CA GLU A 220 -9.16 5.17 -16.85
C GLU A 220 -8.43 4.50 -18.02
N ILE A 221 -8.03 3.23 -17.85
CA ILE A 221 -7.33 2.50 -18.91
C ILE A 221 -8.26 2.25 -20.11
N THR A 222 -9.53 1.94 -19.87
CA THR A 222 -10.53 1.71 -20.93
C THR A 222 -10.76 2.97 -21.74
N LYS A 223 -10.98 4.13 -21.10
CA LYS A 223 -11.08 5.44 -21.78
C LYS A 223 -9.87 5.68 -22.70
N ARG A 224 -8.68 5.32 -22.27
CA ARG A 224 -7.47 5.52 -23.07
C ARG A 224 -7.36 4.54 -24.23
N ILE A 225 -7.82 3.32 -24.07
CA ILE A 225 -7.87 2.31 -25.14
C ILE A 225 -8.88 2.74 -26.22
N GLU A 226 -10.08 3.14 -25.82
CA GLU A 226 -11.15 3.58 -26.74
C GLU A 226 -10.83 4.90 -27.43
N HIS A 227 -10.19 5.82 -26.70
CA HIS A 227 -9.90 7.16 -27.16
C HIS A 227 -8.39 7.46 -27.11
N ARG A 228 -7.69 7.23 -28.22
CA ARG A 228 -6.22 7.39 -28.30
C ARG A 228 -5.69 8.77 -27.88
N SER A 229 -6.50 9.81 -27.97
CA SER A 229 -6.14 11.18 -27.53
C SER A 229 -6.42 11.44 -26.05
N TYR A 230 -7.14 10.55 -25.38
CA TYR A 230 -7.43 10.68 -23.94
C TYR A 230 -6.14 10.63 -23.13
N LYS A 231 -5.99 11.54 -22.19
CA LYS A 231 -4.87 11.56 -21.23
C LYS A 231 -5.37 11.00 -19.90
N MET A 232 -4.92 9.81 -19.57
CA MET A 232 -5.23 9.21 -18.27
C MET A 232 -4.81 10.13 -17.12
N GLN A 233 -5.63 10.18 -16.09
CA GLN A 233 -5.39 10.97 -14.89
C GLN A 233 -4.95 10.07 -13.75
N GLY A 234 -4.07 10.58 -12.88
CA GLY A 234 -3.87 10.03 -11.56
C GLY A 234 -5.06 10.35 -10.65
N TYR A 235 -5.34 9.49 -9.69
CA TYR A 235 -6.45 9.65 -8.76
C TYR A 235 -6.02 9.28 -7.35
N ILE A 236 -6.38 10.12 -6.38
CA ILE A 236 -6.23 9.81 -4.96
C ILE A 236 -7.55 9.23 -4.47
N THR A 237 -7.50 7.98 -4.03
CA THR A 237 -8.65 7.25 -3.51
C THR A 237 -8.84 7.49 -2.01
N GLU A 238 -10.02 7.18 -1.54
CA GLU A 238 -10.32 7.21 -0.12
C GLU A 238 -9.61 6.08 0.63
N TYR A 239 -9.58 6.18 1.94
CA TYR A 239 -9.16 5.15 2.87
C TYR A 239 -10.01 5.22 4.13
N GLN A 240 -10.17 4.11 4.82
CA GLN A 240 -10.82 4.07 6.12
C GLN A 240 -9.80 3.97 7.25
N VAL A 241 -10.15 4.52 8.40
CA VAL A 241 -9.33 4.45 9.60
C VAL A 241 -10.14 3.80 10.71
N LEU A 242 -9.64 2.68 11.16
CA LEU A 242 -10.30 1.83 12.12
C LEU A 242 -9.48 1.75 13.40
N GLY A 243 -10.14 1.94 14.52
CA GLY A 243 -9.57 1.75 15.84
C GLY A 243 -10.58 1.01 16.70
N LYS A 244 -10.15 0.47 17.80
CA LYS A 244 -11.02 -0.29 18.71
C LYS A 244 -12.25 0.50 19.15
N GLU A 245 -12.14 1.83 19.19
CA GLU A 245 -13.23 2.73 19.64
C GLU A 245 -14.28 3.04 18.56
N ASN A 246 -13.94 2.91 17.28
CA ASN A 246 -14.82 3.23 16.16
C ASN A 246 -15.03 2.04 15.21
N PHE A 247 -14.54 0.87 15.60
CA PHE A 247 -14.78 -0.34 14.83
C PHE A 247 -16.24 -0.76 15.00
N SER A 248 -16.99 -0.74 13.93
CA SER A 248 -18.27 -1.42 13.81
C SER A 248 -18.32 -2.09 12.43
N MET A 249 -18.71 -3.34 12.40
CA MET A 249 -18.97 -4.03 11.14
C MET A 249 -20.34 -3.54 10.63
N ASP A 250 -20.35 -2.48 9.85
CA ASP A 250 -21.52 -1.95 9.18
C ASP A 250 -21.54 -2.33 7.70
N GLU A 251 -22.65 -2.02 7.01
CA GLU A 251 -22.84 -2.36 5.59
C GLU A 251 -21.77 -1.71 4.69
N ASP A 252 -21.26 -0.54 5.06
CA ASP A 252 -20.24 0.15 4.29
C ASP A 252 -18.89 -0.54 4.43
N LEU A 253 -18.52 -0.96 5.63
CA LEU A 253 -17.30 -1.73 5.86
C LEU A 253 -17.42 -3.13 5.25
N GLU A 254 -18.56 -3.81 5.34
CA GLU A 254 -18.81 -5.06 4.65
C GLU A 254 -18.62 -4.91 3.14
N ARG A 255 -19.25 -3.92 2.50
CA ARG A 255 -19.09 -3.67 1.06
C ARG A 255 -17.63 -3.41 0.70
N PHE A 256 -16.92 -2.65 1.51
CA PHE A 256 -15.51 -2.33 1.37
C PHE A 256 -14.65 -3.61 1.41
N LEU A 257 -14.94 -4.53 2.32
CA LEU A 257 -14.21 -5.79 2.49
C LEU A 257 -14.53 -6.83 1.42
N TYR A 258 -15.81 -6.99 1.06
CA TYR A 258 -16.22 -7.94 0.00
C TYR A 258 -15.77 -7.52 -1.40
N SER A 259 -15.25 -6.31 -1.55
CA SER A 259 -14.64 -5.90 -2.81
C SER A 259 -13.31 -6.59 -3.10
N TYR A 260 -12.72 -7.24 -2.11
CA TYR A 260 -11.46 -8.00 -2.24
C TYR A 260 -11.65 -9.49 -2.57
N GLU A 261 -12.88 -10.00 -2.58
CA GLU A 261 -13.22 -11.34 -3.09
C GLU A 261 -13.52 -11.33 -4.61
#